data_959825c9832f44b3ce82c57e77bbbd50
#
_entry.id   959825c9832f44b3ce82c57e77bbbd50
#
_cell.length_a   1.000
_cell.length_b   1.000
_cell.length_c   1.000
_cell.angle_alpha   90.00
_cell.angle_beta   90.00
_cell.angle_gamma   90.00
#
_symmetry.space_group_name_H-M   'P 1'
#
loop_
_entity.id
_entity.type
_entity.pdbx_description
1 polymer ?
#
loop_
_entity_poly.entity_id
_entity_poly.type
_entity_poly.pdbx_seq_one_letter_code
_entity_poly.pdbx_strand_id
1 'polypeptide(L)'
;MNTIAQSPSASAPTAPRTPPELVCPAGSLPALKAAVDNGADCVYLGFRDATNARNFAGLNFDAAAIATGIAYAHERGRKVLLALNTYPQANGVEPWHRAIDTAAALGMDAVIMADPGLMAYACKQHPQLRLHLSVQGSATHAAAINFYHQQFNIARVVLPRVLSLAQVQQLMGKVAVEVEVFAFGSLCVMVEGRCALSSYVTGEAPNRHGVCSPAKAVRWLQTPQGLESRLNGVLIDRYREGENAGYPTLCKGRFDVGEVCGQDGYYAIEEPTSLNTLELLPQLMAMGISAVKIEGRQRSPAYVAQVTQVWRQAIDACRAHPEGYSPRPDWVATLGKVSEG
;
A
#
# COMPACT_ATOMS: atom_id res chain seq x y z
N MET A 1 -12.51 42.22 -37.56
CA MET A 1 -11.43 41.24 -37.82
C MET A 1 -10.95 40.73 -36.46
N ASN A 2 -11.46 39.58 -36.04
CA ASN A 2 -11.08 38.98 -34.74
C ASN A 2 -9.98 37.94 -34.97
N THR A 3 -8.81 38.21 -34.52
CA THR A 3 -7.68 37.28 -34.54
C THR A 3 -7.84 36.27 -33.43
N ILE A 4 -8.14 35.01 -33.76
CA ILE A 4 -8.18 33.88 -32.83
C ILE A 4 -6.73 33.55 -32.46
N ALA A 5 -6.37 33.75 -31.21
CA ALA A 5 -5.10 33.33 -30.65
C ALA A 5 -5.02 31.79 -30.62
N GLN A 6 -4.04 31.24 -31.34
CA GLN A 6 -3.74 29.81 -31.31
C GLN A 6 -3.20 29.42 -29.96
N SER A 7 -3.82 28.41 -29.34
CA SER A 7 -3.35 27.75 -28.10
C SER A 7 -1.96 27.12 -28.37
N PRO A 8 -1.05 27.16 -27.38
CA PRO A 8 0.26 26.54 -27.55
C PRO A 8 0.14 25.03 -27.67
N SER A 9 0.76 24.49 -28.69
CA SER A 9 0.87 23.05 -28.97
C SER A 9 1.52 22.33 -27.80
N ALA A 10 0.94 21.20 -27.41
CA ALA A 10 1.53 20.28 -26.45
C ALA A 10 2.94 19.89 -26.93
N SER A 11 3.94 20.18 -26.15
CA SER A 11 5.32 19.77 -26.39
C SER A 11 5.43 18.24 -26.41
N ALA A 12 6.13 17.73 -27.42
CA ALA A 12 6.42 16.32 -27.64
C ALA A 12 7.14 15.67 -26.41
N PRO A 13 7.02 14.35 -26.24
CA PRO A 13 7.53 13.65 -25.05
C PRO A 13 9.06 13.77 -24.97
N THR A 14 9.50 14.33 -23.88
CA THR A 14 10.89 14.33 -23.40
C THR A 14 11.37 12.88 -23.19
N ALA A 15 12.69 12.67 -23.29
CA ALA A 15 13.44 11.43 -23.17
C ALA A 15 12.86 10.37 -22.17
N PRO A 16 13.16 9.06 -22.36
CA PRO A 16 12.58 7.99 -21.55
C PRO A 16 12.88 8.22 -20.08
N ARG A 17 11.82 8.50 -19.31
CA ARG A 17 11.93 8.63 -17.85
C ARG A 17 12.32 7.28 -17.27
N THR A 18 13.13 7.29 -16.19
CA THR A 18 13.48 6.09 -15.45
C THR A 18 12.20 5.34 -15.06
N PRO A 19 12.09 4.03 -15.31
CA PRO A 19 10.90 3.27 -14.93
C PRO A 19 10.72 3.33 -13.41
N PRO A 20 9.47 3.25 -12.91
CA PRO A 20 9.20 3.27 -11.48
C PRO A 20 9.81 2.03 -10.80
N GLU A 21 10.33 2.21 -9.59
CA GLU A 21 10.74 1.09 -8.74
C GLU A 21 9.51 0.23 -8.38
N LEU A 22 9.67 -1.08 -8.46
CA LEU A 22 8.67 -2.04 -8.00
C LEU A 22 8.91 -2.36 -6.53
N VAL A 23 8.01 -1.86 -5.65
CA VAL A 23 8.09 -2.01 -4.19
C VAL A 23 7.16 -3.14 -3.74
N CYS A 24 7.73 -4.25 -3.32
CA CYS A 24 7.01 -5.47 -2.99
C CYS A 24 6.98 -5.77 -1.48
N PRO A 25 5.92 -6.43 -0.99
CA PRO A 25 5.77 -6.74 0.43
C PRO A 25 6.55 -7.99 0.85
N ALA A 26 6.99 -8.03 2.11
CA ALA A 26 7.42 -9.27 2.74
C ALA A 26 6.93 -9.36 4.18
N GLY A 27 6.20 -10.43 4.50
CA GLY A 27 5.80 -10.80 5.85
C GLY A 27 6.66 -11.91 6.46
N SER A 28 7.61 -12.46 5.68
CA SER A 28 8.53 -13.52 6.10
C SER A 28 9.77 -13.52 5.22
N LEU A 29 10.84 -14.16 5.68
CA LEU A 29 12.07 -14.29 4.88
C LEU A 29 11.84 -15.04 3.55
N PRO A 30 11.04 -16.12 3.48
CA PRO A 30 10.68 -16.73 2.19
C PRO A 30 9.95 -15.76 1.25
N ALA A 31 9.06 -14.90 1.77
CA ALA A 31 8.38 -13.90 0.96
C ALA A 31 9.33 -12.80 0.45
N LEU A 32 10.32 -12.39 1.27
CA LEU A 32 11.36 -11.45 0.85
C LEU A 32 12.16 -12.04 -0.32
N LYS A 33 12.65 -13.27 -0.19
CA LYS A 33 13.38 -13.95 -1.26
C LYS A 33 12.53 -14.07 -2.52
N ALA A 34 11.27 -14.47 -2.38
CA ALA A 34 10.34 -14.56 -3.49
C ALA A 34 10.16 -13.22 -4.23
N ALA A 35 10.04 -12.09 -3.51
CA ALA A 35 9.98 -10.76 -4.11
C ALA A 35 11.25 -10.43 -4.89
N VAL A 36 12.41 -10.59 -4.27
CA VAL A 36 13.71 -10.29 -4.86
C VAL A 36 13.96 -11.12 -6.12
N ASP A 37 13.71 -12.43 -6.04
CA ASP A 37 13.98 -13.39 -7.13
C ASP A 37 13.04 -13.17 -8.34
N ASN A 38 11.87 -12.56 -8.12
CA ASN A 38 10.90 -12.24 -9.17
C ASN A 38 10.94 -10.79 -9.66
N GLY A 39 11.98 -10.02 -9.27
CA GLY A 39 12.28 -8.72 -9.88
C GLY A 39 11.79 -7.50 -9.13
N ALA A 40 11.52 -7.60 -7.82
CA ALA A 40 11.33 -6.42 -6.98
C ALA A 40 12.60 -5.55 -6.96
N ASP A 41 12.44 -4.23 -7.05
CA ASP A 41 13.54 -3.28 -6.86
C ASP A 41 13.74 -2.98 -5.36
N CYS A 42 12.62 -2.94 -4.62
CA CYS A 42 12.60 -2.73 -3.18
C CYS A 42 11.67 -3.75 -2.52
N VAL A 43 12.04 -4.23 -1.34
CA VAL A 43 11.18 -5.06 -0.49
C VAL A 43 10.90 -4.35 0.82
N TYR A 44 9.63 -4.18 1.20
CA TYR A 44 9.28 -3.57 2.48
C TYR A 44 8.76 -4.61 3.48
N LEU A 45 9.23 -4.51 4.70
CA LEU A 45 8.96 -5.42 5.81
C LEU A 45 8.69 -4.65 7.12
N GLY A 46 8.48 -5.34 8.22
CA GLY A 46 8.30 -4.74 9.54
C GLY A 46 8.81 -5.63 10.65
N PHE A 47 9.09 -5.06 11.82
CA PHE A 47 9.39 -5.81 13.02
C PHE A 47 8.17 -6.60 13.52
N ARG A 48 8.45 -7.64 14.31
CA ARG A 48 7.43 -8.46 14.99
C ARG A 48 7.07 -7.85 16.34
N ASP A 49 6.65 -6.58 16.32
CA ASP A 49 6.29 -5.83 17.53
C ASP A 49 5.30 -4.70 17.22
N ALA A 50 4.99 -3.89 18.23
CA ALA A 50 4.01 -2.81 18.17
C ALA A 50 4.41 -1.64 17.25
N THR A 51 5.65 -1.57 16.80
CA THR A 51 6.13 -0.50 15.91
C THR A 51 5.62 -0.66 14.48
N ASN A 52 5.07 -1.85 14.18
CA ASN A 52 4.58 -2.26 12.87
C ASN A 52 3.06 -2.50 12.91
N ALA A 53 2.32 -1.75 12.11
CA ALA A 53 0.86 -1.90 12.02
C ALA A 53 0.41 -3.29 11.51
N ARG A 54 1.23 -4.00 10.76
CA ARG A 54 0.94 -5.36 10.26
C ARG A 54 1.61 -6.44 11.12
N ASN A 55 1.56 -6.30 12.44
CA ASN A 55 2.11 -7.25 13.39
C ASN A 55 1.16 -8.42 13.63
N PHE A 56 1.25 -9.45 12.78
CA PHE A 56 0.44 -10.67 12.89
C PHE A 56 1.25 -11.83 13.46
N ALA A 57 0.58 -12.69 14.20
CA ALA A 57 1.19 -13.92 14.73
C ALA A 57 1.81 -14.76 13.61
N GLY A 58 3.04 -15.20 13.79
CA GLY A 58 3.77 -16.02 12.83
C GLY A 58 4.36 -15.26 11.64
N LEU A 59 4.13 -13.94 11.52
CA LEU A 59 4.68 -13.10 10.47
C LEU A 59 5.66 -12.06 11.03
N ASN A 60 6.29 -11.34 10.09
CA ASN A 60 7.29 -10.30 10.34
C ASN A 60 8.63 -10.80 10.86
N PHE A 61 9.51 -9.89 11.22
CA PHE A 61 10.92 -10.16 11.35
C PHE A 61 11.43 -9.75 12.74
N ASP A 62 12.36 -10.51 13.27
CA ASP A 62 13.31 -10.04 14.27
C ASP A 62 14.56 -9.45 13.59
N ALA A 63 15.47 -8.87 14.36
CA ALA A 63 16.66 -8.21 13.82
C ALA A 63 17.58 -9.17 13.05
N ALA A 64 17.69 -10.43 13.49
CA ALA A 64 18.54 -11.42 12.82
C ALA A 64 17.96 -11.83 11.45
N ALA A 65 16.64 -12.01 11.37
CA ALA A 65 15.96 -12.31 10.11
C ALA A 65 16.04 -11.11 9.15
N ILE A 66 15.95 -9.86 9.66
CA ILE A 66 16.16 -8.65 8.86
C ILE A 66 17.58 -8.62 8.31
N ALA A 67 18.62 -8.82 9.13
CA ALA A 67 20.01 -8.83 8.67
C ALA A 67 20.24 -9.86 7.55
N THR A 68 19.66 -11.06 7.70
CA THR A 68 19.69 -12.09 6.65
C THR A 68 18.99 -11.64 5.37
N GLY A 69 17.85 -10.97 5.51
CA GLY A 69 17.07 -10.44 4.38
C GLY A 69 17.79 -9.31 3.65
N ILE A 70 18.43 -8.40 4.39
CA ILE A 70 19.24 -7.31 3.83
C ILE A 70 20.41 -7.88 3.03
N ALA A 71 21.18 -8.79 3.60
CA ALA A 71 22.32 -9.42 2.91
C ALA A 71 21.87 -10.06 1.60
N TYR A 72 20.77 -10.84 1.64
CA TYR A 72 20.20 -11.50 0.46
C TYR A 72 19.79 -10.51 -0.64
N ALA A 73 19.12 -9.41 -0.26
CA ALA A 73 18.65 -8.39 -1.18
C ALA A 73 19.83 -7.57 -1.76
N HIS A 74 20.76 -7.13 -0.91
CA HIS A 74 21.91 -6.33 -1.32
C HIS A 74 22.85 -7.08 -2.24
N GLU A 75 23.10 -8.38 -2.02
CA GLU A 75 23.88 -9.23 -2.95
C GLU A 75 23.28 -9.24 -4.37
N ARG A 76 21.98 -8.95 -4.51
CA ARG A 76 21.24 -8.88 -5.77
C ARG A 76 20.94 -7.45 -6.24
N GLY A 77 21.56 -6.44 -5.60
CA GLY A 77 21.37 -5.02 -5.90
C GLY A 77 19.94 -4.51 -5.61
N ARG A 78 19.25 -5.14 -4.64
CA ARG A 78 17.87 -4.76 -4.26
C ARG A 78 17.86 -4.10 -2.90
N LYS A 79 16.88 -3.21 -2.67
CA LYS A 79 16.73 -2.42 -1.45
C LYS A 79 15.77 -3.07 -0.46
N VAL A 80 15.99 -2.83 0.83
CA VAL A 80 15.10 -3.27 1.91
C VAL A 80 14.63 -2.07 2.72
N LEU A 81 13.30 -1.91 2.83
CA LEU A 81 12.64 -0.80 3.50
C LEU A 81 11.94 -1.29 4.76
N LEU A 82 12.12 -0.58 5.88
CA LEU A 82 11.41 -0.89 7.13
C LEU A 82 10.14 -0.07 7.26
N ALA A 83 8.99 -0.71 7.45
CA ALA A 83 7.75 -0.07 7.84
C ALA A 83 7.68 0.09 9.37
N LEU A 84 7.87 1.33 9.83
CA LEU A 84 7.72 1.76 11.21
C LEU A 84 6.53 2.73 11.26
N ASN A 85 5.34 2.21 11.08
CA ASN A 85 4.18 2.98 10.66
C ASN A 85 3.03 3.02 11.66
N THR A 86 3.26 2.63 12.91
CA THR A 86 2.35 2.89 14.03
C THR A 86 2.73 4.19 14.75
N TYR A 87 1.80 4.69 15.56
CA TYR A 87 2.03 5.87 16.39
C TYR A 87 2.33 5.43 17.82
N PRO A 88 3.38 5.99 18.46
CA PRO A 88 3.67 5.74 19.88
C PRO A 88 2.49 6.14 20.76
N GLN A 89 2.40 5.51 21.92
CA GLN A 89 1.45 5.90 22.95
C GLN A 89 2.06 6.95 23.89
N ALA A 90 1.20 7.68 24.57
CA ALA A 90 1.61 8.72 25.51
C ALA A 90 2.54 8.22 26.65
N ASN A 91 2.50 6.92 26.94
CA ASN A 91 3.24 6.29 28.03
C ASN A 91 4.55 5.60 27.62
N GLY A 92 5.00 5.72 26.37
CA GLY A 92 6.27 5.13 25.97
C GLY A 92 6.57 5.22 24.48
N VAL A 93 7.65 5.93 24.13
CA VAL A 93 8.17 6.08 22.76
C VAL A 93 9.40 5.20 22.54
N GLU A 94 10.01 4.70 23.59
CA GLU A 94 11.30 3.99 23.57
C GLU A 94 11.35 2.77 22.65
N PRO A 95 10.31 1.94 22.48
CA PRO A 95 10.32 0.86 21.50
C PRO A 95 10.52 1.36 20.06
N TRP A 96 9.92 2.51 19.72
CA TRP A 96 10.08 3.11 18.38
C TRP A 96 11.47 3.72 18.18
N HIS A 97 12.03 4.40 19.18
CA HIS A 97 13.40 4.89 19.13
C HIS A 97 14.38 3.74 18.91
N ARG A 98 14.29 2.65 19.70
CA ARG A 98 15.12 1.46 19.50
C ARG A 98 14.95 0.83 18.12
N ALA A 99 13.74 0.84 17.57
CA ALA A 99 13.48 0.31 16.23
C ALA A 99 14.17 1.16 15.15
N ILE A 100 14.18 2.50 15.30
CA ILE A 100 14.90 3.42 14.41
C ILE A 100 16.41 3.18 14.52
N ASP A 101 16.95 3.10 15.74
CA ASP A 101 18.39 2.85 15.98
C ASP A 101 18.82 1.51 15.38
N THR A 102 17.98 0.48 15.56
CA THR A 102 18.22 -0.85 14.98
C THR A 102 18.20 -0.81 13.45
N ALA A 103 17.24 -0.07 12.85
CA ALA A 103 17.17 0.09 11.41
C ALA A 103 18.43 0.74 10.83
N ALA A 104 18.92 1.80 11.48
CA ALA A 104 20.16 2.47 11.09
C ALA A 104 21.37 1.54 11.24
N ALA A 105 21.47 0.81 12.35
CA ALA A 105 22.58 -0.12 12.61
C ALA A 105 22.60 -1.31 11.64
N LEU A 106 21.44 -1.79 11.20
CA LEU A 106 21.31 -2.87 10.22
C LEU A 106 21.56 -2.42 8.78
N GLY A 107 21.69 -1.13 8.51
CA GLY A 107 21.88 -0.61 7.16
C GLY A 107 20.63 -0.72 6.28
N MET A 108 19.45 -0.46 6.84
CA MET A 108 18.21 -0.37 6.06
C MET A 108 18.31 0.76 5.03
N ASP A 109 17.84 0.52 3.81
CA ASP A 109 17.91 1.51 2.72
C ASP A 109 16.95 2.69 2.93
N ALA A 110 15.83 2.48 3.62
CA ALA A 110 14.94 3.53 4.09
C ALA A 110 13.98 3.04 5.19
N VAL A 111 13.41 4.00 5.93
CA VAL A 111 12.35 3.75 6.92
C VAL A 111 11.08 4.48 6.52
N ILE A 112 9.96 3.76 6.49
CA ILE A 112 8.63 4.28 6.13
C ILE A 112 7.90 4.63 7.42
N MET A 113 7.69 5.92 7.70
CA MET A 113 7.20 6.45 8.97
C MET A 113 5.99 7.37 8.76
N ALA A 114 5.16 7.49 9.80
CA ALA A 114 4.00 8.40 9.79
C ALA A 114 4.03 9.44 10.91
N ASP A 115 4.65 9.12 12.04
CA ASP A 115 4.70 9.98 13.21
C ASP A 115 5.78 11.06 13.08
N PRO A 116 5.43 12.37 13.17
CA PRO A 116 6.41 13.45 13.03
C PRO A 116 7.43 13.50 14.17
N GLY A 117 7.07 13.07 15.39
CA GLY A 117 8.02 13.02 16.51
C GLY A 117 9.11 11.97 16.28
N LEU A 118 8.74 10.81 15.71
CA LEU A 118 9.70 9.78 15.32
C LEU A 118 10.57 10.23 14.14
N MET A 119 10.01 10.96 13.18
CA MET A 119 10.80 11.55 12.09
C MET A 119 11.83 12.55 12.62
N ALA A 120 11.43 13.43 13.55
CA ALA A 120 12.34 14.37 14.20
C ALA A 120 13.47 13.64 14.94
N TYR A 121 13.16 12.54 15.65
CA TYR A 121 14.17 11.71 16.29
C TYR A 121 15.14 11.12 15.27
N ALA A 122 14.62 10.50 14.21
CA ALA A 122 15.43 9.90 13.16
C ALA A 122 16.36 10.92 12.49
N CYS A 123 15.86 12.11 12.13
CA CYS A 123 16.67 13.18 11.55
C CYS A 123 17.79 13.64 12.48
N LYS A 124 17.54 13.70 13.79
CA LYS A 124 18.52 14.15 14.78
C LYS A 124 19.58 13.10 15.06
N GLN A 125 19.18 11.83 15.24
CA GLN A 125 20.10 10.76 15.64
C GLN A 125 20.76 10.05 14.47
N HIS A 126 20.06 9.96 13.32
CA HIS A 126 20.49 9.22 12.13
C HIS A 126 20.26 10.07 10.86
N PRO A 127 20.95 11.22 10.69
CA PRO A 127 20.70 12.16 9.58
C PRO A 127 20.91 11.56 8.18
N GLN A 128 21.66 10.46 8.07
CA GLN A 128 21.87 9.72 6.83
C GLN A 128 20.76 8.71 6.53
N LEU A 129 19.86 8.41 7.49
CA LEU A 129 18.79 7.45 7.30
C LEU A 129 17.72 8.04 6.38
N ARG A 130 17.47 7.37 5.26
CA ARG A 130 16.48 7.81 4.28
C ARG A 130 15.07 7.61 4.83
N LEU A 131 14.26 8.67 4.87
CA LEU A 131 12.89 8.63 5.37
C LEU A 131 11.88 8.69 4.23
N HIS A 132 10.90 7.80 4.28
CA HIS A 132 9.72 7.81 3.41
C HIS A 132 8.48 8.12 4.25
N LEU A 133 7.67 9.08 3.80
CA LEU A 133 6.39 9.38 4.46
C LEU A 133 5.39 8.27 4.14
N SER A 134 4.96 7.58 5.19
CA SER A 134 3.95 6.52 5.09
C SER A 134 2.60 7.08 4.61
N VAL A 135 1.85 6.27 3.90
CA VAL A 135 0.44 6.54 3.59
C VAL A 135 -0.39 6.86 4.84
N GLN A 136 -0.02 6.36 5.99
CA GLN A 136 -0.69 6.66 7.28
C GLN A 136 -0.45 8.10 7.78
N GLY A 137 0.50 8.82 7.19
CA GLY A 137 0.64 10.28 7.37
C GLY A 137 -0.44 11.07 6.64
N SER A 138 -1.20 10.43 5.74
CA SER A 138 -2.38 10.98 5.02
C SER A 138 -2.10 12.30 4.32
N ALA A 139 -0.90 12.46 3.74
CA ALA A 139 -0.53 13.65 2.99
C ALA A 139 -1.15 13.59 1.58
N THR A 140 -2.17 14.39 1.34
CA THR A 140 -2.98 14.39 0.11
C THR A 140 -2.73 15.60 -0.79
N HIS A 141 -1.95 16.58 -0.36
CA HIS A 141 -1.67 17.79 -1.13
C HIS A 141 -0.23 18.29 -0.97
N ALA A 142 0.22 19.05 -1.94
CA ALA A 142 1.62 19.47 -2.04
C ALA A 142 2.14 20.24 -0.81
N ALA A 143 1.33 21.12 -0.20
CA ALA A 143 1.77 21.86 0.97
C ALA A 143 2.08 20.95 2.17
N ALA A 144 1.25 19.91 2.42
CA ALA A 144 1.52 18.94 3.48
C ALA A 144 2.80 18.13 3.18
N ILE A 145 2.95 17.64 1.94
CA ILE A 145 4.12 16.85 1.52
C ILE A 145 5.40 17.68 1.65
N ASN A 146 5.38 18.91 1.15
CA ASN A 146 6.53 19.80 1.21
C ASN A 146 6.86 20.21 2.66
N PHE A 147 5.86 20.36 3.55
CA PHE A 147 6.09 20.56 4.97
C PHE A 147 6.89 19.39 5.58
N TYR A 148 6.48 18.14 5.33
CA TYR A 148 7.24 16.98 5.82
C TYR A 148 8.65 16.93 5.24
N HIS A 149 8.82 17.30 3.97
CA HIS A 149 10.15 17.39 3.36
C HIS A 149 11.01 18.46 4.04
N GLN A 150 10.48 19.66 4.23
CA GLN A 150 11.22 20.77 4.84
C GLN A 150 11.58 20.51 6.30
N GLN A 151 10.70 19.87 7.07
CA GLN A 151 10.91 19.62 8.49
C GLN A 151 11.74 18.36 8.79
N PHE A 152 11.59 17.32 7.98
CA PHE A 152 12.12 16.00 8.29
C PHE A 152 12.93 15.39 7.13
N ASN A 153 13.24 16.17 6.10
CA ASN A 153 14.01 15.73 4.94
C ASN A 153 13.52 14.38 4.37
N ILE A 154 12.20 14.17 4.33
CA ILE A 154 11.67 12.97 3.68
C ILE A 154 12.09 12.95 2.22
N ALA A 155 12.48 11.79 1.72
CA ALA A 155 12.91 11.61 0.34
C ALA A 155 11.78 11.12 -0.58
N ARG A 156 10.74 10.48 0.00
CA ARG A 156 9.62 9.90 -0.74
C ARG A 156 8.32 10.02 0.05
N VAL A 157 7.20 10.17 -0.65
CA VAL A 157 5.85 10.09 -0.08
C VAL A 157 5.09 8.93 -0.71
N VAL A 158 4.39 8.14 0.14
CA VAL A 158 3.44 7.12 -0.30
C VAL A 158 2.04 7.73 -0.28
N LEU A 159 1.44 7.91 -1.45
CA LEU A 159 0.15 8.59 -1.57
C LEU A 159 -1.03 7.70 -1.14
N PRO A 160 -2.06 8.27 -0.50
CA PRO A 160 -3.31 7.57 -0.20
C PRO A 160 -4.05 7.11 -1.45
N ARG A 161 -4.74 5.96 -1.35
CA ARG A 161 -5.49 5.33 -2.45
C ARG A 161 -6.74 6.11 -2.86
N VAL A 162 -7.20 7.04 -2.03
CA VAL A 162 -8.37 7.91 -2.30
C VAL A 162 -8.11 8.98 -3.37
N LEU A 163 -6.84 9.19 -3.74
CA LEU A 163 -6.49 10.16 -4.77
C LEU A 163 -6.75 9.59 -6.16
N SER A 164 -7.50 10.32 -6.97
CA SER A 164 -7.68 10.01 -8.39
C SER A 164 -6.38 10.26 -9.17
N LEU A 165 -6.26 9.63 -10.35
CA LEU A 165 -5.12 9.82 -11.24
C LEU A 165 -4.87 11.30 -11.58
N ALA A 166 -5.96 12.07 -11.81
CA ALA A 166 -5.88 13.51 -12.09
C ALA A 166 -5.33 14.30 -10.89
N GLN A 167 -5.71 13.93 -9.66
CA GLN A 167 -5.16 14.54 -8.45
C GLN A 167 -3.69 14.19 -8.26
N VAL A 168 -3.29 12.95 -8.52
CA VAL A 168 -1.88 12.55 -8.50
C VAL A 168 -1.08 13.36 -9.52
N GLN A 169 -1.58 13.52 -10.74
CA GLN A 169 -0.94 14.33 -11.77
C GLN A 169 -0.75 15.79 -11.34
N GLN A 170 -1.74 16.36 -10.63
CA GLN A 170 -1.65 17.73 -10.11
C GLN A 170 -0.61 17.90 -9.00
N LEU A 171 -0.26 16.84 -8.29
CA LEU A 171 0.81 16.83 -7.29
C LEU A 171 2.20 16.79 -7.94
N MET A 172 2.31 16.05 -9.05
CA MET A 172 3.58 15.93 -9.77
C MET A 172 4.06 17.31 -10.25
N GLY A 173 5.32 17.60 -10.01
CA GLY A 173 5.91 18.93 -10.29
C GLY A 173 5.67 20.00 -9.22
N LYS A 174 4.81 19.74 -8.22
CA LYS A 174 4.60 20.63 -7.06
C LYS A 174 5.25 20.14 -5.77
N VAL A 175 5.74 18.91 -5.77
CA VAL A 175 6.42 18.28 -4.64
C VAL A 175 7.89 18.06 -4.95
N ALA A 176 8.75 18.26 -3.94
CA ALA A 176 10.20 18.15 -4.07
C ALA A 176 10.74 16.73 -3.79
N VAL A 177 9.84 15.76 -3.60
CA VAL A 177 10.15 14.39 -3.19
C VAL A 177 9.69 13.39 -4.23
N GLU A 178 10.24 12.18 -4.17
CA GLU A 178 9.76 11.05 -4.94
C GLU A 178 8.31 10.70 -4.55
N VAL A 179 7.53 10.29 -5.54
CA VAL A 179 6.13 9.88 -5.34
C VAL A 179 5.97 8.40 -5.58
N GLU A 180 5.42 7.70 -4.58
CA GLU A 180 5.08 6.29 -4.62
C GLU A 180 3.56 6.12 -4.56
N VAL A 181 2.99 5.31 -5.45
CA VAL A 181 1.55 5.01 -5.48
C VAL A 181 1.31 3.52 -5.28
N PHE A 182 0.17 3.16 -4.69
CA PHE A 182 -0.25 1.76 -4.67
C PHE A 182 -0.68 1.32 -6.06
N ALA A 183 -0.26 0.13 -6.45
CA ALA A 183 -0.51 -0.43 -7.76
C ALA A 183 -1.40 -1.67 -7.73
N PHE A 184 -1.29 -2.48 -6.67
CA PHE A 184 -2.07 -3.70 -6.51
C PHE A 184 -2.31 -4.02 -5.03
N GLY A 185 -3.52 -4.49 -4.70
CA GLY A 185 -3.91 -4.95 -3.36
C GLY A 185 -5.26 -4.42 -2.93
N SER A 186 -5.52 -4.34 -1.63
CA SER A 186 -6.81 -3.88 -1.10
C SER A 186 -7.06 -2.40 -1.39
N LEU A 187 -8.29 -2.04 -1.75
CA LEU A 187 -8.77 -0.67 -1.74
C LEU A 187 -9.10 -0.23 -0.31
N CYS A 188 -8.94 1.07 -0.04
CA CYS A 188 -9.32 1.70 1.22
C CYS A 188 -9.84 3.10 0.94
N VAL A 189 -11.10 3.36 1.28
CA VAL A 189 -11.77 4.65 1.08
C VAL A 189 -11.67 5.57 2.30
N MET A 190 -11.07 5.07 3.38
CA MET A 190 -10.89 5.81 4.63
C MET A 190 -9.49 6.42 4.72
N VAL A 191 -9.30 7.28 5.72
CA VAL A 191 -7.96 7.70 6.14
C VAL A 191 -7.17 6.46 6.55
N GLU A 192 -6.09 6.19 5.85
CA GLU A 192 -5.31 4.95 5.99
C GLU A 192 -4.91 4.69 7.45
N GLY A 193 -5.28 3.50 7.95
CA GLY A 193 -5.02 3.10 9.32
C GLY A 193 -5.87 3.76 10.40
N ARG A 194 -6.75 4.70 10.05
CA ARG A 194 -7.60 5.43 11.01
C ARG A 194 -9.09 5.26 10.69
N CYS A 195 -9.51 4.03 10.49
CA CYS A 195 -10.91 3.71 10.19
C CYS A 195 -11.77 3.77 11.45
N ALA A 196 -12.60 4.81 11.58
CA ALA A 196 -13.53 4.94 12.69
C ALA A 196 -14.58 3.84 12.70
N LEU A 197 -15.08 3.41 11.53
CA LEU A 197 -16.06 2.33 11.38
C LEU A 197 -15.52 1.02 11.95
N SER A 198 -14.33 0.62 11.50
CA SER A 198 -13.69 -0.60 11.98
C SER A 198 -13.39 -0.53 13.49
N SER A 199 -12.85 0.59 13.95
CA SER A 199 -12.52 0.78 15.37
C SER A 199 -13.75 0.71 16.26
N TYR A 200 -14.87 1.29 15.82
CA TYR A 200 -16.14 1.24 16.56
C TYR A 200 -16.67 -0.19 16.67
N VAL A 201 -16.70 -0.93 15.57
CA VAL A 201 -17.26 -2.29 15.53
C VAL A 201 -16.37 -3.30 16.23
N THR A 202 -15.04 -3.20 16.06
CA THR A 202 -14.10 -4.20 16.59
C THR A 202 -13.49 -3.85 17.93
N GLY A 203 -13.57 -2.60 18.36
CA GLY A 203 -12.85 -2.07 19.53
C GLY A 203 -11.34 -1.89 19.28
N GLU A 204 -10.86 -2.07 18.04
CA GLU A 204 -9.42 -2.05 17.70
C GLU A 204 -9.12 -1.07 16.58
N ALA A 205 -8.04 -0.30 16.73
CA ALA A 205 -7.61 0.63 15.69
C ALA A 205 -6.73 -0.07 14.63
N PRO A 206 -7.04 0.02 13.33
CA PRO A 206 -6.28 -0.66 12.28
C PRO A 206 -4.81 -0.25 12.18
N ASN A 207 -4.46 0.97 12.60
CA ASN A 207 -3.07 1.42 12.60
C ASN A 207 -2.21 0.82 13.72
N ARG A 208 -2.83 0.08 14.66
CA ARG A 208 -2.14 -0.61 15.77
C ARG A 208 -2.22 -2.12 15.61
N HIS A 209 -3.36 -2.62 15.15
CA HIS A 209 -3.64 -4.05 15.00
C HIS A 209 -3.58 -4.53 13.55
N GLY A 210 -3.36 -3.61 12.63
CA GLY A 210 -2.98 -3.87 11.24
C GLY A 210 -4.08 -4.29 10.29
N VAL A 211 -5.29 -4.57 10.77
CA VAL A 211 -6.42 -5.03 9.97
C VAL A 211 -7.72 -4.35 10.36
N CYS A 212 -8.58 -4.14 9.35
CA CYS A 212 -9.93 -3.62 9.56
C CYS A 212 -10.85 -4.66 10.20
N SER A 213 -10.57 -5.95 9.98
CA SER A 213 -11.41 -7.07 10.45
C SER A 213 -10.52 -8.14 11.07
N PRO A 214 -10.19 -8.01 12.36
CA PRO A 214 -9.40 -9.02 13.06
C PRO A 214 -10.15 -10.34 13.09
N ALA A 215 -9.44 -11.46 12.85
CA ALA A 215 -10.04 -12.80 12.72
C ALA A 215 -10.91 -13.21 13.92
N LYS A 216 -10.55 -12.77 15.13
CA LYS A 216 -11.34 -13.02 16.35
C LYS A 216 -12.74 -12.39 16.31
N ALA A 217 -12.94 -11.31 15.54
CA ALA A 217 -14.21 -10.62 15.39
C ALA A 217 -15.04 -11.15 14.21
N VAL A 218 -14.45 -11.94 13.31
CA VAL A 218 -15.13 -12.49 12.13
C VAL A 218 -15.87 -13.77 12.48
N ARG A 219 -17.10 -13.90 11.98
CA ARG A 219 -17.91 -15.13 12.05
C ARG A 219 -18.55 -15.39 10.70
N TRP A 220 -18.54 -16.66 10.32
CA TRP A 220 -19.25 -17.17 9.15
C TRP A 220 -20.38 -18.09 9.63
N LEU A 221 -21.60 -17.82 9.19
CA LEU A 221 -22.79 -18.55 9.60
C LEU A 221 -23.55 -19.05 8.37
N GLN A 222 -23.77 -20.37 8.30
CA GLN A 222 -24.67 -20.92 7.30
C GLN A 222 -26.09 -20.75 7.78
N THR A 223 -26.92 -20.05 7.00
CA THR A 223 -28.34 -19.80 7.29
C THR A 223 -29.22 -20.35 6.16
N PRO A 224 -30.54 -20.48 6.37
CA PRO A 224 -31.46 -20.83 5.29
C PRO A 224 -31.46 -19.83 4.12
N GLN A 225 -31.02 -18.59 4.37
CA GLN A 225 -30.94 -17.52 3.38
C GLN A 225 -29.58 -17.42 2.67
N GLY A 226 -28.62 -18.28 3.04
CA GLY A 226 -27.28 -18.29 2.48
C GLY A 226 -26.16 -18.20 3.52
N LEU A 227 -24.94 -18.03 3.05
CA LEU A 227 -23.76 -17.86 3.90
C LEU A 227 -23.65 -16.40 4.36
N GLU A 228 -23.72 -16.16 5.66
CA GLU A 228 -23.53 -14.84 6.24
C GLU A 228 -22.11 -14.62 6.74
N SER A 229 -21.55 -13.45 6.43
CA SER A 229 -20.34 -12.95 7.07
C SER A 229 -20.70 -11.86 8.09
N ARG A 230 -20.12 -11.96 9.29
CA ARG A 230 -20.35 -11.03 10.39
C ARG A 230 -19.05 -10.53 11.00
N LEU A 231 -19.03 -9.26 11.37
CA LEU A 231 -17.91 -8.65 12.08
C LEU A 231 -18.42 -8.17 13.46
N ASN A 232 -17.96 -8.82 14.52
CA ASN A 232 -18.38 -8.57 15.90
C ASN A 232 -19.90 -8.52 16.07
N GLY A 233 -20.62 -9.44 15.41
CA GLY A 233 -22.09 -9.55 15.43
C GLY A 233 -22.80 -8.73 14.34
N VAL A 234 -22.19 -7.69 13.78
CA VAL A 234 -22.77 -6.92 12.68
C VAL A 234 -22.75 -7.74 11.40
N LEU A 235 -23.91 -7.89 10.74
CA LEU A 235 -24.00 -8.54 9.42
C LEU A 235 -23.28 -7.64 8.40
N ILE A 236 -22.29 -8.21 7.72
CA ILE A 236 -21.55 -7.53 6.67
C ILE A 236 -22.14 -7.88 5.31
N ASP A 237 -22.32 -9.16 5.06
CA ASP A 237 -22.84 -9.62 3.78
C ASP A 237 -23.54 -10.98 3.91
N ARG A 238 -24.42 -11.26 2.94
CA ARG A 238 -25.09 -12.55 2.76
C ARG A 238 -24.88 -13.03 1.33
N TYR A 239 -24.23 -14.16 1.19
CA TYR A 239 -23.84 -14.72 -0.10
C TYR A 239 -24.80 -15.83 -0.49
N ARG A 240 -25.24 -15.83 -1.75
CA ARG A 240 -26.03 -16.90 -2.36
C ARG A 240 -25.14 -18.10 -2.67
N GLU A 241 -25.75 -19.23 -2.94
CA GLU A 241 -25.01 -20.42 -3.38
C GLU A 241 -24.21 -20.11 -4.67
N GLY A 242 -22.91 -20.45 -4.67
CA GLY A 242 -22.00 -20.16 -5.79
C GLY A 242 -21.47 -18.72 -5.87
N GLU A 243 -21.91 -17.81 -5.00
CA GLU A 243 -21.38 -16.45 -4.92
C GLU A 243 -20.01 -16.44 -4.18
N ASN A 244 -19.02 -15.72 -4.75
CA ASN A 244 -17.73 -15.60 -4.12
C ASN A 244 -17.82 -14.76 -2.85
N ALA A 245 -17.37 -15.31 -1.73
CA ALA A 245 -17.35 -14.63 -0.45
C ALA A 245 -15.97 -14.06 -0.15
N GLY A 246 -15.85 -12.73 -0.22
CA GLY A 246 -14.65 -12.01 0.20
C GLY A 246 -14.49 -11.95 1.72
N TYR A 247 -13.28 -11.66 2.21
CA TYR A 247 -13.06 -11.48 3.64
C TYR A 247 -13.81 -10.24 4.14
N PRO A 248 -14.69 -10.36 5.17
CA PRO A 248 -15.63 -9.29 5.53
C PRO A 248 -14.92 -8.06 6.08
N THR A 249 -15.16 -6.92 5.47
CA THR A 249 -14.79 -5.60 5.97
C THR A 249 -16.00 -4.68 5.98
N LEU A 250 -16.15 -3.85 7.00
CA LEU A 250 -17.37 -3.06 7.19
C LEU A 250 -17.69 -2.15 6.00
N CYS A 251 -16.68 -1.54 5.38
CA CYS A 251 -16.89 -0.66 4.24
C CYS A 251 -17.28 -1.41 2.95
N LYS A 252 -17.08 -2.72 2.88
CA LYS A 252 -17.36 -3.58 1.71
C LYS A 252 -18.52 -4.53 1.95
N GLY A 253 -19.44 -4.16 2.83
CA GLY A 253 -20.67 -4.89 3.11
C GLY A 253 -21.86 -4.37 2.31
N ARG A 254 -22.85 -5.23 2.11
CA ARG A 254 -24.17 -4.84 1.59
C ARG A 254 -25.06 -4.38 2.74
N PHE A 255 -25.57 -3.16 2.65
CA PHE A 255 -26.37 -2.54 3.69
C PHE A 255 -27.65 -1.93 3.09
N ASP A 256 -28.70 -1.90 3.91
CA ASP A 256 -29.91 -1.13 3.63
C ASP A 256 -29.68 0.31 4.08
N VAL A 257 -29.96 1.28 3.20
CA VAL A 257 -29.79 2.71 3.49
C VAL A 257 -31.09 3.46 3.20
N GLY A 258 -31.75 3.86 4.25
CA GLY A 258 -33.03 4.58 4.17
C GLY A 258 -34.13 3.77 3.45
N GLU A 259 -34.92 4.46 2.59
CA GLU A 259 -35.99 3.85 1.81
C GLU A 259 -35.53 3.23 0.48
N VAL A 260 -34.24 3.31 0.18
CA VAL A 260 -33.62 2.80 -1.07
C VAL A 260 -33.21 1.34 -0.88
N CYS A 261 -34.12 0.52 -0.36
CA CYS A 261 -33.80 -0.87 -0.07
C CYS A 261 -34.30 -1.77 -1.20
N GLY A 262 -33.34 -2.46 -1.87
CA GLY A 262 -33.64 -3.72 -2.54
C GLY A 262 -33.71 -4.84 -1.49
N GLN A 263 -34.26 -6.01 -1.82
CA GLN A 263 -34.39 -7.14 -0.89
C GLN A 263 -33.05 -7.66 -0.34
N ASP A 264 -31.93 -7.29 -0.94
CA ASP A 264 -30.57 -7.83 -0.64
C ASP A 264 -29.55 -6.74 -0.20
N GLY A 265 -29.96 -5.48 -0.01
CA GLY A 265 -29.04 -4.37 0.24
C GLY A 265 -28.14 -4.05 -0.97
N TYR A 266 -27.24 -3.09 -0.80
CA TYR A 266 -26.23 -2.74 -1.80
C TYR A 266 -24.91 -2.30 -1.15
N TYR A 267 -23.82 -2.24 -1.92
CA TYR A 267 -22.51 -1.78 -1.43
C TYR A 267 -22.53 -0.25 -1.30
N ALA A 268 -22.99 0.22 -0.13
CA ALA A 268 -23.24 1.63 0.11
C ALA A 268 -21.99 2.50 0.26
N ILE A 269 -20.84 1.90 0.55
CA ILE A 269 -19.58 2.61 0.80
C ILE A 269 -18.56 2.26 -0.28
N GLU A 270 -18.25 0.98 -0.46
CA GLU A 270 -17.23 0.47 -1.40
C GLU A 270 -17.58 -0.94 -1.84
N GLU A 271 -17.38 -1.25 -3.10
CA GLU A 271 -17.49 -2.62 -3.59
C GLU A 271 -16.30 -3.49 -3.12
N PRO A 272 -16.48 -4.82 -2.97
CA PRO A 272 -15.40 -5.72 -2.54
C PRO A 272 -14.43 -6.02 -3.68
N THR A 273 -13.80 -4.97 -4.21
CA THR A 273 -12.83 -5.06 -5.31
C THR A 273 -11.42 -4.80 -4.83
N SER A 274 -10.44 -5.33 -5.55
CA SER A 274 -9.01 -5.03 -5.35
C SER A 274 -8.56 -3.87 -6.25
N LEU A 275 -7.67 -3.04 -5.72
CA LEU A 275 -6.94 -2.08 -6.56
C LEU A 275 -6.08 -2.84 -7.55
N ASN A 276 -6.23 -2.54 -8.84
CA ASN A 276 -5.36 -3.00 -9.91
C ASN A 276 -5.16 -1.87 -10.91
N THR A 277 -3.96 -1.29 -10.95
CA THR A 277 -3.62 -0.17 -11.84
C THR A 277 -2.80 -0.62 -13.06
N LEU A 278 -2.86 -1.90 -13.42
CA LEU A 278 -2.05 -2.46 -14.51
C LEU A 278 -2.31 -1.73 -15.85
N GLU A 279 -3.56 -1.37 -16.14
CA GLU A 279 -3.94 -0.60 -17.33
C GLU A 279 -3.48 0.86 -17.28
N LEU A 280 -3.30 1.40 -16.07
CA LEU A 280 -2.87 2.79 -15.87
C LEU A 280 -1.35 2.97 -15.91
N LEU A 281 -0.59 1.88 -16.03
CA LEU A 281 0.86 1.90 -15.96
C LEU A 281 1.53 2.88 -16.94
N PRO A 282 1.10 3.00 -18.22
CA PRO A 282 1.67 4.01 -19.12
C PRO A 282 1.47 5.44 -18.64
N GLN A 283 0.29 5.73 -18.07
CA GLN A 283 -0.02 7.06 -17.56
C GLN A 283 0.81 7.37 -16.30
N LEU A 284 0.95 6.40 -15.39
CA LEU A 284 1.78 6.52 -14.19
C LEU A 284 3.25 6.76 -14.57
N MET A 285 3.78 6.03 -15.54
CA MET A 285 5.14 6.21 -16.04
C MET A 285 5.32 7.56 -16.74
N ALA A 286 4.36 7.99 -17.55
CA ALA A 286 4.38 9.30 -18.21
C ALA A 286 4.34 10.47 -17.23
N MET A 287 3.66 10.33 -16.08
CA MET A 287 3.68 11.30 -14.98
C MET A 287 5.04 11.37 -14.28
N GLY A 288 5.88 10.34 -14.39
CA GLY A 288 7.16 10.25 -13.67
C GLY A 288 7.01 9.80 -12.23
N ILE A 289 6.03 8.92 -11.94
CA ILE A 289 5.92 8.25 -10.63
C ILE A 289 7.22 7.50 -10.35
N SER A 290 7.78 7.67 -9.15
CA SER A 290 9.09 7.12 -8.79
C SER A 290 9.00 5.65 -8.37
N ALA A 291 7.85 5.22 -7.83
CA ALA A 291 7.65 3.84 -7.40
C ALA A 291 6.18 3.41 -7.44
N VAL A 292 5.97 2.14 -7.73
CA VAL A 292 4.68 1.45 -7.64
C VAL A 292 4.74 0.38 -6.56
N LYS A 293 3.75 0.36 -5.68
CA LYS A 293 3.73 -0.47 -4.47
C LYS A 293 2.68 -1.55 -4.54
N ILE A 294 3.10 -2.77 -4.27
CA ILE A 294 2.21 -3.93 -4.08
C ILE A 294 1.90 -4.08 -2.59
N GLU A 295 0.62 -4.27 -2.25
CA GLU A 295 0.22 -4.65 -0.90
C GLU A 295 0.19 -6.18 -0.74
N GLY A 296 0.49 -6.68 0.47
CA GLY A 296 0.42 -8.13 0.70
C GLY A 296 1.38 -8.67 1.75
N ARG A 297 1.79 -7.93 2.79
CA ARG A 297 2.67 -8.44 3.86
C ARG A 297 2.09 -9.66 4.62
N GLN A 298 0.78 -9.86 4.57
CA GLN A 298 0.11 -11.04 5.15
C GLN A 298 -0.05 -12.20 4.16
N ARG A 299 0.33 -12.01 2.91
CA ARG A 299 0.13 -13.00 1.85
C ARG A 299 1.30 -13.99 1.81
N SER A 300 1.04 -15.15 1.21
CA SER A 300 2.03 -16.23 1.08
C SER A 300 3.20 -15.84 0.17
N PRO A 301 4.37 -16.50 0.30
CA PRO A 301 5.48 -16.32 -0.65
C PRO A 301 5.07 -16.59 -2.11
N ALA A 302 4.15 -17.53 -2.36
CA ALA A 302 3.65 -17.82 -3.70
C ALA A 302 2.88 -16.63 -4.29
N TYR A 303 2.00 -16.00 -3.51
CA TYR A 303 1.34 -14.76 -3.92
C TYR A 303 2.37 -13.68 -4.27
N VAL A 304 3.34 -13.45 -3.38
CA VAL A 304 4.37 -12.42 -3.60
C VAL A 304 5.15 -12.69 -4.88
N ALA A 305 5.56 -13.93 -5.13
CA ALA A 305 6.26 -14.33 -6.35
C ALA A 305 5.43 -14.01 -7.61
N GLN A 306 4.19 -14.48 -7.66
CA GLN A 306 3.31 -14.33 -8.83
C GLN A 306 3.01 -12.85 -9.14
N VAL A 307 2.62 -12.08 -8.12
CA VAL A 307 2.27 -10.66 -8.31
C VAL A 307 3.51 -9.85 -8.69
N THR A 308 4.65 -10.09 -8.04
CA THR A 308 5.91 -9.40 -8.38
C THR A 308 6.32 -9.69 -9.82
N GLN A 309 6.27 -10.95 -10.25
CA GLN A 309 6.63 -11.36 -11.61
C GLN A 309 5.76 -10.68 -12.67
N VAL A 310 4.44 -10.65 -12.46
CA VAL A 310 3.51 -9.98 -13.38
C VAL A 310 3.85 -8.49 -13.47
N TRP A 311 3.99 -7.81 -12.34
CA TRP A 311 4.27 -6.37 -12.31
C TRP A 311 5.64 -6.03 -12.90
N ARG A 312 6.66 -6.86 -12.67
CA ARG A 312 7.98 -6.67 -13.29
C ARG A 312 7.90 -6.76 -14.81
N GLN A 313 7.26 -7.81 -15.32
CA GLN A 313 7.07 -7.98 -16.77
C GLN A 313 6.26 -6.84 -17.38
N ALA A 314 5.22 -6.37 -16.69
CA ALA A 314 4.39 -5.26 -17.15
C ALA A 314 5.18 -3.94 -17.21
N ILE A 315 5.97 -3.62 -16.19
CA ILE A 315 6.82 -2.41 -16.19
C ILE A 315 7.83 -2.48 -17.32
N ASP A 316 8.47 -3.62 -17.54
CA ASP A 316 9.47 -3.80 -18.59
C ASP A 316 8.84 -3.71 -19.99
N ALA A 317 7.67 -4.30 -20.20
CA ALA A 317 6.92 -4.22 -21.44
C ALA A 317 6.45 -2.77 -21.74
N CYS A 318 5.91 -2.10 -20.73
CA CYS A 318 5.47 -0.71 -20.83
C CYS A 318 6.65 0.23 -21.14
N ARG A 319 7.80 0.00 -20.52
CA ARG A 319 9.04 0.75 -20.82
C ARG A 319 9.49 0.56 -22.27
N ALA A 320 9.41 -0.69 -22.77
CA ALA A 320 9.85 -1.01 -24.13
C ALA A 320 8.92 -0.40 -25.21
N HIS A 321 7.61 -0.40 -24.95
CA HIS A 321 6.59 0.04 -25.90
C HIS A 321 5.45 0.80 -25.22
N PRO A 322 5.66 2.04 -24.75
CA PRO A 322 4.66 2.78 -23.97
C PRO A 322 3.34 3.02 -24.71
N GLU A 323 3.41 3.38 -25.99
CA GLU A 323 2.23 3.70 -26.80
C GLU A 323 1.43 2.47 -27.24
N GLY A 324 2.09 1.32 -27.33
CA GLY A 324 1.46 0.04 -27.68
C GLY A 324 1.17 -0.87 -26.50
N TYR A 325 1.35 -0.36 -25.27
CA TYR A 325 1.16 -1.19 -24.07
C TYR A 325 -0.32 -1.50 -23.83
N SER A 326 -0.60 -2.78 -23.66
CA SER A 326 -1.82 -3.27 -23.04
C SER A 326 -1.48 -4.45 -22.12
N PRO A 327 -2.21 -4.62 -21.01
CA PRO A 327 -2.01 -5.79 -20.13
C PRO A 327 -2.24 -7.09 -20.91
N ARG A 328 -1.33 -8.04 -20.75
CA ARG A 328 -1.49 -9.36 -21.36
C ARG A 328 -2.61 -10.13 -20.65
N PRO A 329 -3.41 -10.94 -21.39
CA PRO A 329 -4.49 -11.73 -20.80
C PRO A 329 -4.03 -12.68 -19.69
N ASP A 330 -2.83 -13.27 -19.80
CA ASP A 330 -2.26 -14.13 -18.77
C ASP A 330 -1.90 -13.40 -17.48
N TRP A 331 -1.47 -12.13 -17.57
CA TRP A 331 -1.27 -11.27 -16.38
C TRP A 331 -2.57 -10.96 -15.67
N VAL A 332 -3.58 -10.54 -16.44
CA VAL A 332 -4.92 -10.23 -15.89
C VAL A 332 -5.51 -11.46 -15.21
N ALA A 333 -5.45 -12.62 -15.86
CA ALA A 333 -5.93 -13.89 -15.30
C ALA A 333 -5.16 -14.31 -14.03
N THR A 334 -3.85 -14.06 -13.98
CA THR A 334 -3.02 -14.38 -12.81
C THR A 334 -3.35 -13.47 -11.62
N LEU A 335 -3.49 -12.16 -11.85
CA LEU A 335 -3.86 -11.21 -10.82
C LEU A 335 -5.30 -11.41 -10.36
N GLY A 336 -6.23 -11.74 -11.25
CA GLY A 336 -7.62 -12.04 -10.94
C GLY A 336 -7.80 -13.21 -9.95
N LYS A 337 -6.93 -14.24 -10.02
CA LYS A 337 -6.97 -15.37 -9.07
C LYS A 337 -6.63 -15.01 -7.62
N VAL A 338 -5.97 -13.87 -7.40
CA VAL A 338 -5.50 -13.42 -6.09
C VAL A 338 -6.14 -12.08 -5.66
N SER A 339 -7.01 -11.53 -6.49
CA SER A 339 -7.82 -10.35 -6.21
C SER A 339 -9.06 -10.70 -5.37
N GLU A 340 -9.61 -9.70 -4.69
CA GLU A 340 -10.95 -9.73 -4.11
C GLU A 340 -11.90 -9.07 -5.13
N GLY A 341 -12.99 -9.70 -5.44
CA GLY A 341 -13.97 -9.24 -6.42
C GLY A 341 -13.78 -9.84 -7.80
#